data_ec712c1152597083e412216824a803b1
#
_entry.id   ec712c1152597083e412216824a803b1
#
_cell.length_a   1.000
_cell.length_b   1.000
_cell.length_c   1.000
_cell.angle_alpha   90.00
_cell.angle_beta   90.00
_cell.angle_gamma   90.00
#
_symmetry.space_group_name_H-M   'P 1'
#
loop_
_entity.id
_entity.type
_entity.pdbx_description
1 polymer ?
#
loop_
_entity_poly.entity_id
_entity_poly.type
_entity_poly.pdbx_seq_one_letter_code
_entity_poly.pdbx_strand_id
1 'polypeptide(L)'
;MTAPKVLLVEDSEFMSMRVVDALEATHGMELTAVKTANEARTCLETNSFDVIVVNYELPDETGIEFAGSLNSSGTEPDVPIILLTGKELEPIASDAVDNGVTEFVYKGDHAAADMDVLANRIETVIAAYGTTAA
;
A
#
# COMPACT_ATOMS: atom_id res chain seq x y z
N MET A 1 -18.41 6.06 -11.85
CA MET A 1 -17.24 6.09 -11.08
C MET A 1 -16.89 4.76 -10.61
N THR A 2 -15.65 4.34 -10.78
CA THR A 2 -15.25 3.05 -10.36
C THR A 2 -14.63 3.15 -8.98
N ALA A 3 -14.80 2.15 -8.17
CA ALA A 3 -14.18 2.11 -6.85
C ALA A 3 -12.67 2.03 -7.01
N PRO A 4 -11.89 2.68 -6.15
CA PRO A 4 -10.45 2.56 -6.20
C PRO A 4 -10.02 1.11 -5.97
N LYS A 5 -9.05 0.65 -6.74
CA LYS A 5 -8.51 -0.69 -6.61
C LYS A 5 -7.22 -0.64 -5.82
N VAL A 6 -7.20 -1.32 -4.69
CA VAL A 6 -6.09 -1.29 -3.75
C VAL A 6 -5.47 -2.67 -3.64
N LEU A 7 -4.16 -2.76 -3.81
CA LEU A 7 -3.44 -4.00 -3.55
C LEU A 7 -2.85 -3.87 -2.15
N LEU A 8 -3.24 -4.75 -1.24
CA LEU A 8 -2.73 -4.75 0.12
C LEU A 8 -1.77 -5.91 0.29
N VAL A 9 -0.56 -5.62 0.71
CA VAL A 9 0.46 -6.64 0.97
C VAL A 9 0.71 -6.68 2.47
N GLU A 10 0.13 -7.66 3.14
CA GLU A 10 0.17 -7.74 4.58
C GLU A 10 0.10 -9.20 5.02
N ASP A 11 1.11 -9.68 5.73
CA ASP A 11 1.16 -11.08 6.11
C ASP A 11 0.30 -11.44 7.32
N SER A 12 -0.06 -10.46 8.13
CA SER A 12 -0.93 -10.71 9.28
C SER A 12 -2.37 -10.80 8.82
N GLU A 13 -2.99 -11.96 9.00
CA GLU A 13 -4.36 -12.15 8.60
C GLU A 13 -5.29 -11.23 9.36
N PHE A 14 -5.05 -11.05 10.64
CA PHE A 14 -5.86 -10.18 11.48
C PHE A 14 -5.80 -8.74 10.96
N MET A 15 -4.62 -8.23 10.68
CA MET A 15 -4.45 -6.88 10.21
C MET A 15 -5.03 -6.71 8.81
N SER A 16 -4.81 -7.70 7.95
CA SER A 16 -5.36 -7.69 6.60
C SER A 16 -6.88 -7.60 6.63
N MET A 17 -7.53 -8.39 7.46
CA MET A 17 -8.98 -8.37 7.56
C MET A 17 -9.49 -7.02 8.06
N ARG A 18 -8.81 -6.41 9.00
CA ARG A 18 -9.22 -5.11 9.52
C ARG A 18 -9.13 -4.04 8.44
N VAL A 19 -8.06 -4.06 7.65
CA VAL A 19 -7.88 -3.08 6.58
C VAL A 19 -8.93 -3.31 5.50
N VAL A 20 -9.13 -4.54 5.09
CA VAL A 20 -10.11 -4.86 4.04
C VAL A 20 -11.51 -4.44 4.49
N ASP A 21 -11.90 -4.81 5.70
CA ASP A 21 -13.23 -4.49 6.19
C ASP A 21 -13.46 -2.98 6.25
N ALA A 22 -12.49 -2.25 6.77
CA ALA A 22 -12.62 -0.81 6.90
C ALA A 22 -12.70 -0.13 5.54
N LEU A 23 -11.83 -0.52 4.62
CA LEU A 23 -11.78 0.15 3.33
C LEU A 23 -12.94 -0.25 2.43
N GLU A 24 -13.35 -1.49 2.47
CA GLU A 24 -14.47 -1.92 1.63
C GLU A 24 -15.81 -1.48 2.21
N ALA A 25 -16.03 -1.74 3.48
CA ALA A 25 -17.35 -1.48 4.07
C ALA A 25 -17.58 0.00 4.30
N THR A 26 -16.58 0.72 4.72
CA THR A 26 -16.74 2.12 5.08
C THR A 26 -16.45 3.07 3.93
N HIS A 27 -15.49 2.72 3.10
CA HIS A 27 -15.01 3.64 2.06
C HIS A 27 -15.25 3.16 0.63
N GLY A 28 -15.84 2.00 0.45
CA GLY A 28 -16.24 1.52 -0.88
C GLY A 28 -15.11 1.22 -1.83
N MET A 29 -13.94 0.85 -1.33
CA MET A 29 -12.80 0.51 -2.17
C MET A 29 -12.79 -0.98 -2.50
N GLU A 30 -12.10 -1.36 -3.57
CA GLU A 30 -11.93 -2.75 -3.92
C GLU A 30 -10.57 -3.21 -3.48
N LEU A 31 -10.51 -4.16 -2.56
CA LEU A 31 -9.27 -4.64 -2.00
C LEU A 31 -8.87 -6.01 -2.53
N THR A 32 -7.61 -6.16 -2.89
CA THR A 32 -7.02 -7.47 -3.15
C THR A 32 -5.90 -7.60 -2.14
N ALA A 33 -5.98 -8.61 -1.29
CA ALA A 33 -5.00 -8.79 -0.23
C ALA A 33 -4.13 -9.99 -0.51
N VAL A 34 -2.82 -9.80 -0.41
CA VAL A 34 -1.85 -10.89 -0.54
C VAL A 34 -0.93 -10.86 0.67
N LYS A 35 -0.18 -11.91 0.91
CA LYS A 35 0.60 -12.06 2.13
C LYS A 35 2.09 -11.86 1.93
N THR A 36 2.59 -11.95 0.72
CA THR A 36 4.02 -11.84 0.46
C THR A 36 4.30 -10.90 -0.69
N ALA A 37 5.51 -10.42 -0.77
CA ALA A 37 5.93 -9.56 -1.88
C ALA A 37 5.87 -10.31 -3.20
N ASN A 38 6.23 -11.58 -3.20
CA ASN A 38 6.16 -12.38 -4.42
C ASN A 38 4.73 -12.52 -4.93
N GLU A 39 3.78 -12.74 -4.04
CA GLU A 39 2.38 -12.80 -4.44
C GLU A 39 1.93 -11.47 -5.03
N ALA A 40 2.40 -10.37 -4.45
CA ALA A 40 2.05 -9.05 -4.95
C ALA A 40 2.59 -8.83 -6.36
N ARG A 41 3.81 -9.24 -6.63
CA ARG A 41 4.40 -9.11 -7.96
C ARG A 41 3.62 -9.93 -8.99
N THR A 42 3.20 -11.13 -8.63
CA THR A 42 2.40 -11.97 -9.51
C THR A 42 1.05 -11.30 -9.80
N CYS A 43 0.45 -10.71 -8.79
CA CYS A 43 -0.81 -10.02 -8.94
C CYS A 43 -0.69 -8.84 -9.89
N LEU A 44 0.42 -8.12 -9.79
CA LEU A 44 0.65 -6.94 -10.63
C LEU A 44 0.91 -7.29 -12.09
N GLU A 45 1.29 -8.53 -12.37
CA GLU A 45 1.51 -8.96 -13.75
C GLU A 45 0.22 -9.05 -14.55
N THR A 46 -0.88 -9.34 -13.88
CA THR A 46 -2.13 -9.57 -14.57
C THR A 46 -3.24 -8.59 -14.20
N ASN A 47 -3.03 -7.75 -13.19
CA ASN A 47 -4.06 -6.83 -12.72
C ASN A 47 -3.49 -5.43 -12.58
N SER A 48 -4.35 -4.43 -12.67
CA SER A 48 -3.95 -3.06 -12.42
C SER A 48 -4.56 -2.57 -11.14
N PHE A 49 -3.85 -1.72 -10.43
CA PHE A 49 -4.31 -1.16 -9.16
C PHE A 49 -4.09 0.34 -9.18
N ASP A 50 -4.85 1.05 -8.37
CA ASP A 50 -4.72 2.50 -8.24
C ASP A 50 -3.70 2.88 -7.16
N VAL A 51 -3.48 1.99 -6.20
CA VAL A 51 -2.51 2.22 -5.13
C VAL A 51 -2.09 0.87 -4.55
N ILE A 52 -0.88 0.81 -4.03
CA ILE A 52 -0.38 -0.37 -3.33
C ILE A 52 -0.13 0.04 -1.89
N VAL A 53 -0.72 -0.69 -0.94
CA VAL A 53 -0.47 -0.50 0.48
C VAL A 53 0.35 -1.69 0.93
N VAL A 54 1.57 -1.47 1.40
CA VAL A 54 2.46 -2.55 1.74
C VAL A 54 2.98 -2.42 3.16
N ASN A 55 2.95 -3.52 3.90
CA ASN A 55 3.49 -3.55 5.24
C ASN A 55 5.01 -3.51 5.18
N TYR A 56 5.64 -2.87 6.15
CA TYR A 56 7.10 -2.79 6.18
C TYR A 56 7.71 -4.18 6.34
N GLU A 57 7.19 -4.99 7.24
CA GLU A 57 7.76 -6.32 7.48
C GLU A 57 6.94 -7.39 6.77
N LEU A 58 7.53 -8.06 5.80
CA LEU A 58 6.88 -9.16 5.08
C LEU A 58 7.73 -10.41 5.28
N PRO A 59 7.18 -11.58 5.07
CA PRO A 59 7.93 -12.84 5.30
C PRO A 59 9.13 -13.00 4.39
N ASP A 60 9.04 -12.50 3.16
CA ASP A 60 10.09 -12.73 2.16
C ASP A 60 11.00 -11.52 1.99
N GLU A 61 10.54 -10.32 2.30
CA GLU A 61 11.41 -9.13 2.19
C GLU A 61 10.72 -7.96 2.87
N THR A 62 11.36 -6.82 2.96
CA THR A 62 10.70 -5.64 3.55
C THR A 62 9.85 -4.95 2.48
N GLY A 63 8.89 -4.17 2.93
CA GLY A 63 8.08 -3.37 2.01
C GLY A 63 8.90 -2.37 1.23
N ILE A 64 10.01 -1.87 1.79
CA ILE A 64 10.90 -0.95 1.09
C ILE A 64 11.63 -1.67 -0.03
N GLU A 65 12.09 -2.89 0.22
CA GLU A 65 12.74 -3.69 -0.81
C GLU A 65 11.78 -4.00 -1.95
N PHE A 66 10.54 -4.30 -1.60
CA PHE A 66 9.51 -4.56 -2.59
C PHE A 66 9.28 -3.32 -3.45
N ALA A 67 9.15 -2.14 -2.84
CA ALA A 67 8.94 -0.89 -3.56
C ALA A 67 10.11 -0.63 -4.51
N GLY A 68 11.33 -0.83 -4.02
CA GLY A 68 12.52 -0.64 -4.84
C GLY A 68 12.56 -1.56 -6.04
N SER A 69 12.11 -2.80 -5.88
CA SER A 69 12.11 -3.74 -6.98
C SER A 69 11.13 -3.34 -8.07
N LEU A 70 10.00 -2.74 -7.69
CA LEU A 70 9.04 -2.28 -8.69
C LEU A 70 9.61 -1.11 -9.47
N ASN A 71 10.29 -0.20 -8.80
CA ASN A 71 10.84 0.96 -9.47
C ASN A 71 12.03 0.63 -10.35
N SER A 72 12.81 -0.37 -9.99
CA SER A 72 13.98 -0.69 -10.78
C SER A 72 13.70 -1.64 -11.93
N SER A 73 12.53 -2.20 -12.01
CA SER A 73 12.22 -3.16 -13.06
C SER A 73 12.02 -2.50 -14.42
N GLY A 74 11.88 -1.22 -14.44
CA GLY A 74 11.67 -0.51 -15.69
C GLY A 74 10.26 -0.58 -16.23
N THR A 75 9.44 -1.42 -15.69
CA THR A 75 8.09 -1.48 -16.11
C THR A 75 7.35 -0.72 -15.12
N GLU A 76 7.55 0.46 -14.83
CA GLU A 76 7.04 1.07 -13.86
C GLU A 76 5.75 1.29 -13.84
N PRO A 77 5.05 0.99 -12.91
CA PRO A 77 3.71 1.10 -12.85
C PRO A 77 3.42 2.42 -12.42
N ASP A 78 3.66 3.40 -12.48
CA ASP A 78 3.12 4.63 -12.06
C ASP A 78 2.11 4.47 -10.95
N VAL A 79 2.19 3.46 -10.13
CA VAL A 79 1.25 3.24 -9.04
C VAL A 79 1.87 3.73 -7.75
N PRO A 80 1.21 4.64 -7.04
CA PRO A 80 1.77 5.11 -5.77
C PRO A 80 1.80 4.02 -4.72
N ILE A 81 2.79 4.07 -3.84
CA ILE A 81 2.99 3.06 -2.81
C ILE A 81 2.91 3.71 -1.44
N ILE A 82 2.05 3.17 -0.59
CA ILE A 82 1.92 3.62 0.79
C ILE A 82 2.53 2.57 1.68
N LEU A 83 3.50 2.96 2.50
CA LEU A 83 4.15 2.03 3.43
C LEU A 83 3.41 2.06 4.76
N LEU A 84 2.98 0.88 5.21
CA LEU A 84 2.28 0.74 6.48
C LEU A 84 3.26 0.14 7.46
N THR A 85 3.55 0.84 8.54
CA THR A 85 4.59 0.38 9.44
C THR A 85 4.25 0.62 10.90
N GLY A 86 4.64 -0.32 11.75
CA GLY A 86 4.54 -0.16 13.19
C GLY A 86 5.84 0.33 13.81
N LYS A 87 6.84 0.61 12.97
CA LYS A 87 8.12 1.05 13.48
C LYS A 87 8.25 2.56 13.38
N GLU A 88 9.22 3.11 14.08
CA GLU A 88 9.48 4.53 13.97
C GLU A 88 9.86 4.87 12.55
N LEU A 89 9.29 5.93 12.02
CA LEU A 89 9.49 6.27 10.63
C LEU A 89 10.87 6.88 10.35
N GLU A 90 11.40 7.64 11.27
CA GLU A 90 12.66 8.34 11.02
C GLU A 90 13.80 7.47 10.53
N PRO A 91 14.06 6.31 11.13
CA PRO A 91 15.17 5.48 10.68
C PRO A 91 14.99 4.90 9.29
N ILE A 92 13.76 4.76 8.81
CA ILE A 92 13.51 4.13 7.53
C ILE A 92 12.99 5.08 6.46
N ALA A 93 12.67 6.31 6.84
CA ALA A 93 12.00 7.23 5.92
C ALA A 93 12.85 7.55 4.70
N SER A 94 14.12 7.83 4.89
CA SER A 94 15.01 8.17 3.80
C SER A 94 15.14 7.01 2.81
N ASP A 95 15.29 5.80 3.35
CA ASP A 95 15.41 4.61 2.54
C ASP A 95 14.13 4.36 1.74
N ALA A 96 13.00 4.57 2.39
CA ALA A 96 11.71 4.36 1.74
C ALA A 96 11.51 5.33 0.58
N VAL A 97 11.81 6.60 0.81
CA VAL A 97 11.66 7.61 -0.24
C VAL A 97 12.59 7.29 -1.41
N ASP A 98 13.83 6.89 -1.12
CA ASP A 98 14.79 6.55 -2.15
C ASP A 98 14.33 5.35 -2.98
N ASN A 99 13.50 4.50 -2.43
CA ASN A 99 12.98 3.33 -3.12
C ASN A 99 11.58 3.54 -3.71
N GLY A 100 11.08 4.76 -3.69
CA GLY A 100 9.84 5.07 -4.39
C GLY A 100 8.57 4.99 -3.57
N VAL A 101 8.68 4.93 -2.26
CA VAL A 101 7.50 4.97 -1.40
C VAL A 101 6.93 6.39 -1.44
N THR A 102 5.64 6.49 -1.69
CA THR A 102 4.98 7.78 -1.83
C THR A 102 4.52 8.36 -0.51
N GLU A 103 4.05 7.53 0.38
CA GLU A 103 3.47 7.99 1.64
C GLU A 103 3.69 6.96 2.72
N PHE A 104 3.60 7.37 3.99
CA PHE A 104 3.76 6.46 5.13
C PHE A 104 2.52 6.53 5.99
N VAL A 105 2.11 5.40 6.54
CA VAL A 105 1.05 5.37 7.56
C VAL A 105 1.54 4.52 8.73
N TYR A 106 1.50 5.09 9.91
CA TYR A 106 1.96 4.38 11.12
C TYR A 106 0.83 3.53 11.67
N LYS A 107 1.15 2.29 12.02
CA LYS A 107 0.17 1.40 12.61
C LYS A 107 0.12 1.68 14.11
N GLY A 108 -0.41 2.67 14.58
CA GLY A 108 -0.41 3.00 16.00
C GLY A 108 -1.30 2.10 16.83
N ASP A 109 -1.43 2.45 18.08
CA ASP A 109 -2.23 1.68 19.02
C ASP A 109 -3.72 1.90 18.79
N HIS A 110 -4.10 2.91 18.05
CA HIS A 110 -5.51 3.23 17.86
C HIS A 110 -5.95 2.78 16.48
N ALA A 111 -6.08 1.48 16.32
CA ALA A 111 -6.33 0.87 15.03
C ALA A 111 -7.52 1.43 14.28
N ALA A 112 -8.57 1.78 14.97
CA ALA A 112 -9.76 2.29 14.29
C ALA A 112 -9.49 3.65 13.66
N ALA A 113 -8.80 4.52 14.40
CA ALA A 113 -8.46 5.83 13.86
C ALA A 113 -7.44 5.69 12.74
N ASP A 114 -6.55 4.71 12.85
CA ASP A 114 -5.54 4.51 11.83
C ASP A 114 -6.16 4.06 10.50
N MET A 115 -7.25 3.32 10.54
CA MET A 115 -7.91 2.90 9.30
C MET A 115 -8.51 4.10 8.57
N ASP A 116 -9.03 5.08 9.28
CA ASP A 116 -9.55 6.29 8.65
C ASP A 116 -8.40 7.11 8.07
N VAL A 117 -7.28 7.18 8.76
CA VAL A 117 -6.11 7.87 8.26
C VAL A 117 -5.61 7.18 6.98
N LEU A 118 -5.56 5.86 6.99
CA LEU A 118 -5.13 5.11 5.82
C LEU A 118 -6.07 5.38 4.64
N ALA A 119 -7.37 5.35 4.87
CA ALA A 119 -8.34 5.61 3.79
C ALA A 119 -8.16 7.01 3.22
N ASN A 120 -7.96 8.00 4.07
CA ASN A 120 -7.74 9.36 3.63
C ASN A 120 -6.46 9.50 2.83
N ARG A 121 -5.40 8.83 3.24
CA ARG A 121 -4.14 8.86 2.50
C ARG A 121 -4.29 8.20 1.13
N ILE A 122 -5.00 7.10 1.07
CA ILE A 122 -5.27 6.42 -0.20
C ILE A 122 -6.01 7.35 -1.15
N GLU A 123 -7.06 7.99 -0.66
CA GLU A 123 -7.86 8.88 -1.50
C GLU A 123 -7.04 10.07 -1.97
N THR A 124 -6.23 10.64 -1.09
CA THR A 124 -5.41 11.79 -1.44
C THR A 124 -4.37 11.42 -2.50
N VAL A 125 -3.73 10.27 -2.32
CA VAL A 125 -2.69 9.82 -3.23
C VAL A 125 -3.28 9.49 -4.60
N ILE A 126 -4.42 8.83 -4.63
CA ILE A 126 -5.08 8.50 -5.89
C ILE A 126 -5.48 9.79 -6.61
N ALA A 127 -6.01 10.76 -5.89
CA ALA A 127 -6.41 12.02 -6.50
C ALA A 127 -5.21 12.74 -7.11
N ALA A 128 -4.08 12.70 -6.42
CA ALA A 128 -2.88 13.36 -6.91
C ALA A 128 -2.29 12.68 -8.16
N TYR A 129 -2.38 11.35 -8.21
CA TYR A 129 -1.79 10.62 -9.33
C TYR A 129 -2.80 10.36 -10.45
N GLY A 130 -4.06 10.22 -10.10
CA GLY A 130 -5.10 9.93 -11.08
C GLY A 130 -5.42 11.08 -12.00
N THR A 131 -5.23 12.30 -11.53
CA THR A 131 -5.54 13.45 -12.35
C THR A 131 -4.62 13.58 -13.54
N THR A 132 -3.44 13.02 -13.45
CA THR A 132 -2.52 13.12 -14.57
C THR A 132 -2.91 12.18 -15.69
N ALA A 133 -3.73 11.21 -15.40
CA ALA A 133 -4.13 10.26 -16.41
C ALA A 133 -5.25 10.79 -17.27
N ALA A 134 -5.84 11.84 -16.90
CA ALA A 134 -6.94 12.37 -17.67
C ALA A 134 -6.46 13.11 -18.92
#